data_70b02e1c99678b523f3831da99a06ddd
#
_entry.id   70b02e1c99678b523f3831da99a06ddd
#
_cell.length_a   1.000
_cell.length_b   1.000
_cell.length_c   1.000
_cell.angle_alpha   90.00
_cell.angle_beta   90.00
_cell.angle_gamma   90.00
#
_symmetry.space_group_name_H-M   'P 1'
#
loop_
_entity.id
_entity.type
_entity.pdbx_description
1 polymer ?
#
loop_
_entity_poly.entity_id
_entity_poly.type
_entity_poly.pdbx_seq_one_letter_code
_entity_poly.pdbx_strand_id
1 'polypeptide(L)'
;MVINTGMTGLQNLISLINSDNNVSSMTETNVSFGLPAIVAPDGLGRNTEVTVSPVDNMDFTGTPVAFTYRRLGLDQQVVSPNLTYAVVDSTTVASLKSTVCTALNLIPSEVDFVETVVARDPLDQGGTGFITQMHLAAKTESLVYIGTLEINCTWNASDPEMSTAFGTQILSGFNPVV
;
A
#
# COMPACT_ATOMS: atom_id res chain seq x y z
N MET A 1 9.77 -11.65 14.90
CA MET A 1 10.33 -10.32 14.54
C MET A 1 9.19 -9.37 14.20
N VAL A 2 9.30 -8.08 14.55
CA VAL A 2 8.35 -7.03 14.15
C VAL A 2 8.86 -6.40 12.84
N ILE A 3 7.96 -6.13 11.89
CA ILE A 3 8.31 -5.45 10.65
C ILE A 3 8.80 -4.03 10.97
N ASN A 4 9.92 -3.65 10.37
CA ASN A 4 10.43 -2.28 10.40
C ASN A 4 10.00 -1.56 9.13
N THR A 5 9.06 -0.64 9.23
CA THR A 5 8.51 0.10 8.08
C THR A 5 9.47 1.17 7.52
N GLY A 6 10.55 1.47 8.23
CA GLY A 6 11.67 2.27 7.70
C GLY A 6 12.63 1.49 6.80
N MET A 7 12.42 0.17 6.63
CA MET A 7 13.20 -0.72 5.79
C MET A 7 12.36 -1.21 4.61
N THR A 8 13.02 -1.61 3.53
CA THR A 8 12.35 -2.32 2.42
C THR A 8 11.87 -3.71 2.85
N GLY A 9 10.97 -4.33 2.08
CA GLY A 9 10.57 -5.72 2.33
C GLY A 9 11.75 -6.69 2.30
N LEU A 10 12.68 -6.46 1.37
CA LEU A 10 13.91 -7.24 1.25
C LEU A 10 14.81 -7.13 2.50
N GLN A 11 15.02 -5.92 3.00
CA GLN A 11 15.79 -5.69 4.23
C GLN A 11 15.16 -6.34 5.45
N ASN A 12 13.83 -6.29 5.55
CA ASN A 12 13.10 -6.97 6.61
C ASN A 12 13.28 -8.49 6.53
N LEU A 13 13.20 -9.08 5.34
CA LEU A 13 13.39 -10.54 5.16
C LEU A 13 14.83 -10.97 5.45
N ILE A 14 15.81 -10.23 4.98
CA ILE A 14 17.23 -10.47 5.31
C ILE A 14 17.45 -10.42 6.82
N SER A 15 16.90 -9.41 7.49
CA SER A 15 16.99 -9.28 8.95
C SER A 15 16.36 -10.48 9.67
N LEU A 16 15.22 -10.97 9.18
CA LEU A 16 14.54 -12.15 9.72
C LEU A 16 15.43 -13.40 9.56
N ILE A 17 15.94 -13.64 8.35
CA ILE A 17 16.80 -14.81 8.08
C ILE A 17 18.07 -14.76 8.93
N ASN A 18 18.72 -13.61 9.00
CA ASN A 18 19.94 -13.44 9.81
C ASN A 18 19.66 -13.69 11.30
N SER A 19 18.55 -13.15 11.82
CA SER A 19 18.15 -13.32 13.22
C SER A 19 17.85 -14.78 13.54
N ASP A 20 17.04 -15.44 12.72
CA ASP A 20 16.58 -16.81 13.01
C ASP A 20 17.69 -17.85 12.85
N ASN A 21 18.70 -17.57 12.02
CA ASN A 21 19.86 -18.44 11.83
C ASN A 21 21.09 -18.01 12.62
N ASN A 22 20.98 -16.97 13.44
CA ASN A 22 22.08 -16.41 14.23
C ASN A 22 23.33 -16.08 13.39
N VAL A 23 23.10 -15.50 12.21
CA VAL A 23 24.13 -15.00 11.30
C VAL A 23 23.95 -13.49 11.10
N SER A 24 24.96 -12.80 10.64
CA SER A 24 24.91 -11.36 10.36
C SER A 24 25.49 -11.00 8.99
N SER A 25 25.89 -12.02 8.23
CA SER A 25 26.63 -11.86 6.98
C SER A 25 25.75 -11.74 5.73
N MET A 26 24.46 -12.11 5.80
CA MET A 26 23.58 -11.98 4.66
C MET A 26 23.20 -10.51 4.43
N THR A 27 23.38 -10.03 3.20
CA THR A 27 23.12 -8.66 2.76
C THR A 27 22.44 -8.66 1.39
N GLU A 28 21.89 -7.52 0.99
CA GLU A 28 21.28 -7.34 -0.35
C GLU A 28 22.29 -7.52 -1.51
N THR A 29 23.58 -7.42 -1.22
CA THR A 29 24.63 -7.48 -2.24
C THR A 29 25.19 -8.88 -2.45
N ASN A 30 25.11 -9.76 -1.44
CA ASN A 30 25.73 -11.10 -1.51
C ASN A 30 24.75 -12.25 -1.73
N VAL A 31 23.44 -11.94 -1.77
CA VAL A 31 22.38 -12.90 -2.12
C VAL A 31 21.35 -12.29 -3.07
N SER A 32 20.69 -13.14 -3.83
CA SER A 32 19.53 -12.79 -4.65
C SER A 32 18.32 -13.61 -4.22
N PHE A 33 17.14 -13.02 -4.32
CA PHE A 33 15.87 -13.62 -3.94
C PHE A 33 15.03 -13.93 -5.16
N GLY A 34 14.47 -15.14 -5.22
CA GLY A 34 13.43 -15.48 -6.16
C GLY A 34 12.09 -14.81 -5.80
N LEU A 35 11.11 -15.00 -6.65
CA LEU A 35 9.75 -14.55 -6.33
C LEU A 35 9.17 -15.37 -5.17
N PRO A 36 8.50 -14.73 -4.20
CA PRO A 36 7.87 -15.44 -3.11
C PRO A 36 6.65 -16.22 -3.60
N ALA A 37 6.60 -17.50 -3.27
CA ALA A 37 5.48 -18.38 -3.59
C ALA A 37 4.61 -18.61 -2.36
N ILE A 38 3.29 -18.58 -2.53
CA ILE A 38 2.34 -18.93 -1.46
C ILE A 38 2.36 -20.45 -1.32
N VAL A 39 2.51 -20.91 -0.08
CA VAL A 39 2.41 -22.34 0.30
C VAL A 39 1.31 -22.53 1.33
N ALA A 40 0.86 -23.77 1.48
CA ALA A 40 -0.11 -24.09 2.52
C ALA A 40 0.47 -23.76 3.91
N PRO A 41 -0.27 -23.04 4.76
CA PRO A 41 0.21 -22.68 6.08
C PRO A 41 0.54 -23.93 6.91
N ASP A 42 1.70 -23.93 7.53
CA ASP A 42 2.08 -24.98 8.47
C ASP A 42 1.63 -24.69 9.91
N GLY A 43 1.98 -25.58 10.85
CA GLY A 43 1.62 -25.43 12.26
C GLY A 43 2.16 -24.18 12.95
N LEU A 44 3.12 -23.47 12.33
CA LEU A 44 3.68 -22.20 12.79
C LEU A 44 3.10 -21.00 12.01
N GLY A 45 2.15 -21.25 11.10
CA GLY A 45 1.51 -20.23 10.27
C GLY A 45 2.41 -19.68 9.15
N ARG A 46 3.52 -20.37 8.80
CA ARG A 46 4.35 -19.99 7.66
C ARG A 46 3.58 -20.30 6.38
N ASN A 47 3.42 -19.31 5.52
CA ASN A 47 2.53 -19.35 4.37
C ASN A 47 3.23 -19.00 3.05
N THR A 48 4.56 -18.82 3.11
CA THR A 48 5.33 -18.36 1.95
C THR A 48 6.68 -19.08 1.91
N GLU A 49 7.09 -19.43 0.71
CA GLU A 49 8.42 -19.93 0.41
C GLU A 49 9.13 -18.95 -0.53
N VAL A 50 10.42 -18.74 -0.29
CA VAL A 50 11.29 -17.96 -1.17
C VAL A 50 12.63 -18.67 -1.34
N THR A 51 13.12 -18.73 -2.57
CA THR A 51 14.47 -19.25 -2.85
C THR A 51 15.48 -18.13 -2.75
N VAL A 52 16.56 -18.37 -2.00
CA VAL A 52 17.69 -17.47 -1.85
C VAL A 52 18.91 -18.12 -2.50
N SER A 53 19.55 -17.39 -3.40
CA SER A 53 20.73 -17.84 -4.14
C SER A 53 21.93 -16.96 -3.80
N PRO A 54 23.13 -17.54 -3.67
CA PRO A 54 24.35 -16.75 -3.54
C PRO A 54 24.58 -15.94 -4.82
N VAL A 55 25.18 -14.76 -4.67
CA VAL A 55 25.72 -13.98 -5.79
C VAL A 55 27.16 -14.41 -6.01
N ASP A 56 27.54 -14.67 -7.27
CA ASP A 56 28.88 -15.12 -7.63
C ASP A 56 29.96 -14.15 -7.13
N ASN A 57 31.06 -14.72 -6.65
CA ASN A 57 32.23 -14.01 -6.12
C ASN A 57 31.98 -13.18 -4.85
N MET A 58 30.90 -13.49 -4.11
CA MET A 58 30.58 -12.88 -2.81
C MET A 58 30.78 -13.91 -1.67
N ASP A 59 30.39 -13.52 -0.45
CA ASP A 59 30.67 -14.26 0.79
C ASP A 59 30.01 -15.65 0.87
N PHE A 60 29.01 -15.91 0.05
CA PHE A 60 28.33 -17.21 0.02
C PHE A 60 28.60 -17.96 -1.27
N THR A 61 28.71 -19.29 -1.13
CA THR A 61 28.85 -20.23 -2.25
C THR A 61 27.92 -21.41 -2.06
N GLY A 62 27.57 -22.10 -3.13
CA GLY A 62 26.77 -23.32 -3.06
C GLY A 62 25.46 -23.25 -3.81
N THR A 63 24.55 -24.15 -3.47
CA THR A 63 23.23 -24.26 -4.12
C THR A 63 22.23 -23.30 -3.47
N PRO A 64 21.23 -22.83 -4.23
CA PRO A 64 20.11 -22.06 -3.68
C PRO A 64 19.40 -22.77 -2.52
N VAL A 65 18.94 -22.00 -1.53
CA VAL A 65 18.25 -22.50 -0.33
C VAL A 65 16.83 -21.92 -0.32
N ALA A 66 15.84 -22.79 -0.08
CA ALA A 66 14.46 -22.36 0.13
C ALA A 66 14.23 -22.04 1.61
N PHE A 67 13.66 -20.87 1.86
CA PHE A 67 13.20 -20.43 3.19
C PHE A 67 11.70 -20.34 3.22
N THR A 68 11.09 -20.94 4.25
CA THR A 68 9.67 -20.79 4.53
C THR A 68 9.45 -19.82 5.68
N TYR A 69 8.54 -18.85 5.50
CA TYR A 69 8.26 -17.83 6.50
C TYR A 69 6.80 -17.35 6.42
N ARG A 70 6.39 -16.51 7.34
CA ARG A 70 5.04 -15.95 7.37
C ARG A 70 5.05 -14.55 6.78
N ARG A 71 4.32 -14.35 5.67
CA ARG A 71 3.87 -13.02 5.26
C ARG A 71 2.59 -12.64 6.00
N LEU A 72 2.40 -11.35 6.24
CA LEU A 72 1.23 -10.83 6.94
C LEU A 72 0.10 -10.54 5.97
N GLY A 73 -1.11 -10.99 6.31
CA GLY A 73 -2.31 -10.57 5.59
C GLY A 73 -2.55 -9.08 5.80
N LEU A 74 -2.83 -8.33 4.74
CA LEU A 74 -3.17 -6.91 4.85
C LEU A 74 -4.41 -6.71 5.73
N ASP A 75 -5.37 -7.60 5.65
CA ASP A 75 -6.57 -7.63 6.48
C ASP A 75 -6.29 -7.84 7.98
N GLN A 76 -5.16 -8.48 8.31
CA GLN A 76 -4.73 -8.73 9.69
C GLN A 76 -3.97 -7.54 10.31
N GLN A 77 -3.51 -6.59 9.49
CA GLN A 77 -2.81 -5.39 9.95
C GLN A 77 -3.77 -4.32 10.48
N VAL A 78 -5.06 -4.49 10.23
CA VAL A 78 -6.06 -3.48 10.54
C VAL A 78 -6.78 -3.83 11.83
N VAL A 79 -6.57 -3.03 12.86
CA VAL A 79 -7.25 -3.15 14.16
C VAL A 79 -8.68 -2.58 14.11
N SER A 80 -9.03 -1.83 13.06
CA SER A 80 -10.35 -1.20 12.91
C SER A 80 -11.02 -1.63 11.60
N PRO A 81 -12.30 -2.06 11.64
CA PRO A 81 -13.02 -2.50 10.44
C PRO A 81 -13.41 -1.36 9.49
N ASN A 82 -13.24 -0.10 9.89
CA ASN A 82 -13.67 1.07 9.13
C ASN A 82 -12.46 1.92 8.71
N LEU A 83 -11.83 1.52 7.61
CA LEU A 83 -10.77 2.28 6.96
C LEU A 83 -11.38 3.34 6.05
N THR A 84 -11.75 4.46 6.65
CA THR A 84 -12.36 5.57 5.91
C THR A 84 -11.40 6.74 5.82
N TYR A 85 -11.15 7.20 4.60
CA TYR A 85 -10.28 8.34 4.30
C TYR A 85 -11.06 9.41 3.55
N ALA A 86 -10.93 10.65 4.00
CA ALA A 86 -11.50 11.78 3.30
C ALA A 86 -10.70 12.06 2.02
N VAL A 87 -11.41 12.22 0.91
CA VAL A 87 -10.83 12.52 -0.41
C VAL A 87 -11.52 13.72 -1.03
N VAL A 88 -10.83 14.38 -1.95
CA VAL A 88 -11.31 15.50 -2.76
C VAL A 88 -10.97 15.24 -4.22
N ASP A 89 -11.51 16.03 -5.15
CA ASP A 89 -11.33 15.82 -6.59
C ASP A 89 -9.85 15.82 -7.04
N SER A 90 -8.97 16.50 -6.31
CA SER A 90 -7.52 16.50 -6.57
C SER A 90 -6.76 15.34 -5.93
N THR A 91 -7.43 14.46 -5.18
CA THR A 91 -6.77 13.32 -4.54
C THR A 91 -6.32 12.32 -5.60
N THR A 92 -5.02 12.04 -5.63
CA THR A 92 -4.44 11.03 -6.51
C THR A 92 -4.30 9.70 -5.79
N VAL A 93 -4.24 8.59 -6.55
CA VAL A 93 -3.95 7.26 -6.00
C VAL A 93 -2.63 7.26 -5.22
N ALA A 94 -1.61 7.97 -5.72
CA ALA A 94 -0.31 8.07 -5.05
C ALA A 94 -0.40 8.79 -3.69
N SER A 95 -1.13 9.91 -3.61
CA SER A 95 -1.32 10.66 -2.36
C SER A 95 -2.15 9.86 -1.35
N LEU A 96 -3.21 9.19 -1.82
CA LEU A 96 -4.03 8.32 -0.98
C LEU A 96 -3.20 7.13 -0.45
N LYS A 97 -2.41 6.48 -1.31
CA LYS A 97 -1.50 5.41 -0.92
C LYS A 97 -0.54 5.85 0.20
N SER A 98 0.08 7.02 0.04
CA SER A 98 0.98 7.57 1.06
C SER A 98 0.28 7.77 2.40
N THR A 99 -0.94 8.33 2.37
CA THR A 99 -1.76 8.54 3.58
C THR A 99 -2.14 7.23 4.25
N VAL A 100 -2.63 6.26 3.47
CA VAL A 100 -3.05 4.94 3.98
C VAL A 100 -1.86 4.18 4.54
N CYS A 101 -0.74 4.12 3.82
CA CYS A 101 0.46 3.42 4.30
C CYS A 101 1.01 4.03 5.58
N THR A 102 0.99 5.36 5.70
CA THR A 102 1.41 6.04 6.93
C THR A 102 0.47 5.71 8.09
N ALA A 103 -0.85 5.80 7.88
CA ALA A 103 -1.85 5.54 8.92
C ALA A 103 -1.84 4.08 9.40
N LEU A 104 -1.59 3.13 8.50
CA LEU A 104 -1.59 1.70 8.80
C LEU A 104 -0.18 1.15 9.11
N ASN A 105 0.82 2.01 9.10
CA ASN A 105 2.22 1.61 9.29
C ASN A 105 2.63 0.49 8.33
N LEU A 106 2.37 0.68 7.03
CA LEU A 106 2.73 -0.26 5.96
C LEU A 106 3.98 0.22 5.23
N ILE A 107 4.69 -0.71 4.59
CA ILE A 107 5.80 -0.43 3.68
C ILE A 107 5.23 -0.06 2.30
N PRO A 108 5.33 1.19 1.83
CA PRO A 108 4.64 1.62 0.60
C PRO A 108 5.13 0.92 -0.68
N SER A 109 6.38 0.44 -0.69
CA SER A 109 6.94 -0.30 -1.83
C SER A 109 6.33 -1.69 -2.01
N GLU A 110 5.73 -2.26 -0.97
CA GLU A 110 5.20 -3.63 -0.93
C GLU A 110 3.72 -3.74 -1.32
N VAL A 111 3.04 -2.62 -1.49
CA VAL A 111 1.60 -2.56 -1.78
C VAL A 111 1.30 -1.60 -2.92
N ASP A 112 0.17 -1.82 -3.61
CA ASP A 112 -0.40 -0.86 -4.57
C ASP A 112 -1.93 -0.92 -4.52
N PHE A 113 -2.58 0.16 -4.95
CA PHE A 113 -4.01 0.12 -5.23
C PHE A 113 -4.29 -0.64 -6.53
N VAL A 114 -5.36 -1.40 -6.53
CA VAL A 114 -5.86 -2.09 -7.74
C VAL A 114 -6.39 -1.06 -8.74
N GLU A 115 -7.06 -0.03 -8.23
CA GLU A 115 -7.60 1.07 -9.00
C GLU A 115 -6.49 2.07 -9.39
N THR A 116 -6.56 2.55 -10.61
CA THR A 116 -5.59 3.53 -11.15
C THR A 116 -5.99 4.98 -10.93
N VAL A 117 -7.24 5.22 -10.52
CA VAL A 117 -7.78 6.55 -10.23
C VAL A 117 -8.64 6.50 -8.97
N VAL A 118 -8.68 7.60 -8.22
CA VAL A 118 -9.68 7.81 -7.18
C VAL A 118 -10.88 8.45 -7.86
N ALA A 119 -11.84 7.63 -8.26
CA ALA A 119 -13.00 8.07 -9.00
C ALA A 119 -14.20 8.27 -8.07
N ARG A 120 -14.92 9.36 -8.26
CA ARG A 120 -16.21 9.59 -7.64
C ARG A 120 -17.25 8.65 -8.27
N ASP A 121 -18.18 8.13 -7.47
CA ASP A 121 -19.32 7.40 -8.03
C ASP A 121 -20.07 8.32 -9.01
N PRO A 122 -20.38 7.86 -10.24
CA PRO A 122 -21.16 8.66 -11.21
C PRO A 122 -22.53 9.10 -10.70
N LEU A 123 -23.08 8.42 -9.70
CA LEU A 123 -24.33 8.78 -9.04
C LEU A 123 -24.16 9.88 -7.97
N ASP A 124 -22.91 10.17 -7.58
CA ASP A 124 -22.57 11.26 -6.69
C ASP A 124 -22.59 12.59 -7.46
N GLN A 125 -23.69 13.32 -7.35
CA GLN A 125 -23.88 14.64 -7.99
C GLN A 125 -23.17 15.78 -7.23
N GLY A 126 -22.01 15.53 -6.64
CA GLY A 126 -21.26 16.54 -5.89
C GLY A 126 -21.64 16.63 -4.41
N GLY A 127 -22.45 15.70 -3.91
CA GLY A 127 -22.82 15.62 -2.50
C GLY A 127 -21.67 15.16 -1.59
N THR A 128 -21.78 15.45 -0.30
CA THR A 128 -20.90 14.90 0.73
C THR A 128 -21.41 13.54 1.21
N GLY A 129 -20.49 12.67 1.59
CA GLY A 129 -20.83 11.41 2.26
C GLY A 129 -20.95 10.20 1.33
N PHE A 130 -20.73 10.36 0.03
CA PHE A 130 -20.60 9.21 -0.86
C PHE A 130 -19.30 8.46 -0.57
N ILE A 131 -19.36 7.14 -0.63
CA ILE A 131 -18.23 6.25 -0.36
C ILE A 131 -17.83 5.58 -1.67
N THR A 132 -16.58 5.77 -2.05
CA THR A 132 -15.94 4.98 -3.10
C THR A 132 -15.06 3.94 -2.43
N GLN A 133 -15.21 2.68 -2.82
CA GLN A 133 -14.36 1.60 -2.34
C GLN A 133 -13.14 1.49 -3.24
N MET A 134 -11.97 1.39 -2.61
CA MET A 134 -10.69 1.14 -3.26
C MET A 134 -10.01 -0.06 -2.59
N HIS A 135 -9.20 -0.77 -3.35
CA HIS A 135 -8.57 -1.99 -2.87
C HIS A 135 -7.05 -1.85 -2.86
N LEU A 136 -6.47 -1.79 -1.65
CA LEU A 136 -5.03 -1.82 -1.47
C LEU A 136 -4.59 -3.29 -1.46
N ALA A 137 -3.81 -3.70 -2.45
CA ALA A 137 -3.32 -5.07 -2.60
C ALA A 137 -1.82 -5.18 -2.33
N ALA A 138 -1.40 -6.28 -1.73
CA ALA A 138 0.01 -6.65 -1.71
C ALA A 138 0.50 -6.92 -3.14
N LYS A 139 1.68 -6.41 -3.49
CA LYS A 139 2.29 -6.71 -4.78
C LYS A 139 2.60 -8.19 -4.91
N THR A 140 2.63 -8.70 -6.14
CA THR A 140 2.97 -10.10 -6.41
C THR A 140 4.33 -10.48 -5.85
N GLU A 141 5.30 -9.57 -5.97
CA GLU A 141 6.67 -9.71 -5.47
C GLU A 141 6.84 -9.31 -3.99
N SER A 142 5.77 -8.89 -3.31
CA SER A 142 5.87 -8.49 -1.91
C SER A 142 6.45 -9.59 -1.04
N LEU A 143 7.50 -9.26 -0.32
CA LEU A 143 8.18 -10.16 0.61
C LEU A 143 7.58 -10.10 2.03
N VAL A 144 6.67 -9.16 2.30
CA VAL A 144 6.16 -8.88 3.65
C VAL A 144 4.67 -9.13 3.76
N TYR A 145 3.89 -8.76 2.72
CA TYR A 145 2.43 -8.78 2.77
C TYR A 145 1.82 -9.74 1.76
N ILE A 146 0.60 -10.18 2.07
CA ILE A 146 -0.31 -10.90 1.15
C ILE A 146 -1.72 -10.35 1.29
N GLY A 147 -2.54 -10.59 0.27
CA GLY A 147 -3.96 -10.27 0.29
C GLY A 147 -4.27 -8.84 -0.10
N THR A 148 -5.49 -8.45 0.16
CA THR A 148 -6.07 -7.18 -0.23
C THR A 148 -6.84 -6.59 0.94
N LEU A 149 -6.82 -5.25 1.05
CA LEU A 149 -7.51 -4.48 2.06
C LEU A 149 -8.47 -3.51 1.38
N GLU A 150 -9.73 -3.52 1.78
CA GLU A 150 -10.72 -2.56 1.32
C GLU A 150 -10.56 -1.22 2.06
N ILE A 151 -10.50 -0.14 1.30
CA ILE A 151 -10.36 1.23 1.77
C ILE A 151 -11.60 2.02 1.33
N ASN A 152 -12.30 2.60 2.26
CA ASN A 152 -13.45 3.46 2.00
C ASN A 152 -13.00 4.91 1.85
N CYS A 153 -13.28 5.52 0.72
CA CYS A 153 -13.00 6.92 0.45
C CYS A 153 -14.30 7.73 0.59
N THR A 154 -14.37 8.61 1.59
CA THR A 154 -15.50 9.52 1.77
C THR A 154 -15.19 10.83 1.07
N TRP A 155 -16.04 11.21 0.13
CA TRP A 155 -15.90 12.46 -0.59
C TRP A 155 -16.32 13.64 0.28
N ASN A 156 -15.41 14.56 0.49
CA ASN A 156 -15.75 15.89 0.98
C ASN A 156 -16.41 16.67 -0.15
N ALA A 157 -17.18 17.70 0.19
CA ALA A 157 -17.74 18.60 -0.83
C ALA A 157 -16.61 19.00 -1.77
N SER A 158 -16.81 18.82 -3.07
CA SER A 158 -15.99 19.50 -4.08
C SER A 158 -16.06 21.00 -3.81
N ASP A 159 -15.06 21.74 -4.24
CA ASP A 159 -15.19 23.19 -4.35
C ASP A 159 -16.54 23.49 -5.01
N PRO A 160 -17.34 24.39 -4.44
CA PRO A 160 -18.69 24.64 -4.95
C PRO A 160 -18.60 24.95 -6.44
N GLU A 161 -19.39 24.23 -7.26
CA GLU A 161 -19.50 24.58 -8.67
C GLU A 161 -19.73 26.08 -8.79
N MET A 162 -19.07 26.72 -9.74
CA MET A 162 -19.18 28.17 -9.95
C MET A 162 -20.66 28.63 -10.06
N SER A 163 -21.50 27.78 -10.64
CA SER A 163 -22.96 28.01 -10.73
C SER A 163 -23.66 28.00 -9.37
N THR A 164 -23.14 27.24 -8.39
CA THR A 164 -23.72 27.14 -7.03
C THR A 164 -23.11 28.18 -6.09
N ALA A 165 -21.82 28.53 -6.30
CA ALA A 165 -21.13 29.55 -5.51
C ALA A 165 -21.62 30.96 -5.81
N PHE A 166 -22.05 31.20 -7.05
CA PHE A 166 -22.58 32.51 -7.46
C PHE A 166 -24.10 32.42 -7.66
N GLY A 167 -24.86 32.84 -6.65
CA GLY A 167 -26.31 32.82 -6.64
C GLY A 167 -26.96 33.70 -7.72
N THR A 168 -26.18 34.51 -8.42
CA THR A 168 -26.66 35.28 -9.56
C THR A 168 -25.67 35.29 -10.71
N GLN A 169 -26.13 34.93 -11.89
CA GLN A 169 -25.34 34.94 -13.13
C GLN A 169 -25.59 36.23 -13.94
N ILE A 170 -26.49 37.08 -13.47
CA ILE A 170 -26.83 38.36 -14.11
C ILE A 170 -26.18 39.46 -13.32
N LEU A 171 -25.19 40.10 -13.92
CA LEU A 171 -24.50 41.25 -13.35
C LEU A 171 -25.18 42.56 -13.84
N SER A 172 -25.29 43.54 -12.96
CA SER A 172 -25.90 44.84 -13.27
C SER A 172 -25.06 45.70 -14.23
N GLY A 173 -23.84 45.28 -14.58
CA GLY A 173 -22.94 46.00 -15.46
C GLY A 173 -22.20 47.14 -14.74
N PHE A 174 -21.28 47.78 -15.47
CA PHE A 174 -20.56 48.94 -14.99
C PHE A 174 -21.29 50.22 -15.30
N ASN A 175 -21.42 51.10 -14.31
CA ASN A 175 -21.98 52.42 -14.55
C ASN A 175 -20.95 53.31 -15.27
N PRO A 176 -21.33 54.14 -16.25
CA PRO A 176 -20.44 55.10 -16.85
C PRO A 176 -19.95 56.10 -15.78
N VAL A 177 -18.67 56.47 -15.87
CA VAL A 177 -18.09 57.54 -15.05
C VAL A 177 -18.76 58.82 -15.49
N VAL A 178 -19.48 59.51 -14.60
CA VAL A 178 -20.09 60.81 -14.82
C VAL A 178 -19.07 61.92 -14.57
#